data_d677339c6cac4f3b6e1df439dbc336e1
#
_entry.id   d677339c6cac4f3b6e1df439dbc336e1
#
_cell.length_a   1.000
_cell.length_b   1.000
_cell.length_c   1.000
_cell.angle_alpha   90.00
_cell.angle_beta   90.00
_cell.angle_gamma   90.00
#
_symmetry.space_group_name_H-M   'P 1'
#
loop_
_entity.id
_entity.type
_entity.pdbx_description
1 polymer ?
#
loop_
_entity_poly.entity_id
_entity_poly.type
_entity_poly.pdbx_seq_one_letter_code
_entity_poly.pdbx_strand_id
1 'polypeptide(L)'
;MKRVHFETNKGEVICELFEDDAPGTVANFVGLATGTKEFTDPKTGKKVSRAYYDGLTFHRVIRDFMIQGGCPLGTGSGGPGFTIKDELSGKKQVHKPGSLSMAKTAAPDSGGSQFFICHTAQPHLDRKHTVFGEVVSGMETVLKIASGDKMNRVWIEEV
;
A
#
# COMPACT_ATOMS: atom_id res chain seq x y z
N MET A 1 9.59 13.12 8.78
CA MET A 1 9.12 12.56 7.50
C MET A 1 9.40 11.06 7.46
N LYS A 2 8.46 10.28 6.98
CA LYS A 2 8.60 8.83 6.89
C LYS A 2 8.71 8.38 5.45
N ARG A 3 9.54 7.36 5.22
CA ARG A 3 9.63 6.64 3.94
C ARG A 3 9.42 5.16 4.18
N VAL A 4 8.76 4.50 3.24
CA VAL A 4 8.63 3.04 3.26
C VAL A 4 9.58 2.45 2.23
N HIS A 5 10.29 1.40 2.65
CA HIS A 5 11.18 0.60 1.80
C HIS A 5 10.51 -0.75 1.52
N PHE A 6 10.23 -1.02 0.25
CA PHE A 6 9.77 -2.32 -0.21
C PHE A 6 10.96 -3.07 -0.79
N GLU A 7 11.48 -4.06 -0.09
CA GLU A 7 12.55 -4.93 -0.59
C GLU A 7 11.89 -6.11 -1.29
N THR A 8 11.91 -6.10 -2.62
CA THR A 8 11.23 -7.12 -3.43
C THR A 8 12.24 -8.03 -4.12
N ASN A 9 11.76 -9.13 -4.68
CA ASN A 9 12.60 -10.02 -5.49
C ASN A 9 13.03 -9.42 -6.83
N LYS A 10 12.54 -8.22 -7.19
CA LYS A 10 12.95 -7.49 -8.39
C LYS A 10 13.80 -6.26 -8.08
N GLY A 11 14.01 -5.94 -6.81
CA GLY A 11 14.76 -4.77 -6.37
C GLY A 11 14.01 -4.00 -5.29
N GLU A 12 14.54 -2.84 -4.93
CA GLU A 12 13.97 -1.99 -3.89
C GLU A 12 13.13 -0.86 -4.48
N VAL A 13 12.00 -0.58 -3.84
CA VAL A 13 11.16 0.59 -4.11
C VAL A 13 11.05 1.40 -2.83
N ILE A 14 11.32 2.69 -2.90
CA ILE A 14 11.23 3.60 -1.75
C ILE A 14 10.15 4.64 -2.05
N CYS A 15 9.19 4.77 -1.14
CA CYS A 15 8.13 5.78 -1.24
C CYS A 15 8.20 6.73 -0.06
N GLU A 16 8.02 8.02 -0.33
CA GLU A 16 7.76 9.02 0.71
C GLU A 16 6.29 8.95 1.10
N LEU A 17 6.00 8.98 2.40
CA LEU A 17 4.65 8.92 2.92
C LEU A 17 4.10 10.32 3.20
N PHE A 18 2.86 10.57 2.84
CA PHE A 18 2.20 11.88 2.97
C PHE A 18 1.47 12.00 4.32
N GLU A 19 2.25 12.16 5.39
CA GLU A 19 1.70 12.26 6.75
C GLU A 19 0.80 13.50 6.94
N ASP A 20 1.06 14.57 6.20
CA ASP A 20 0.30 15.80 6.24
C ASP A 20 -1.03 15.72 5.49
N ASP A 21 -1.05 14.98 4.39
CA ASP A 21 -2.20 14.90 3.48
C ASP A 21 -3.16 13.76 3.83
N ALA A 22 -2.62 12.64 4.32
CA ALA A 22 -3.39 11.45 4.66
C ALA A 22 -2.91 10.84 5.99
N PRO A 23 -3.03 11.57 7.11
CA PRO A 23 -2.44 11.16 8.38
C PRO A 23 -2.96 9.83 8.93
N GLY A 24 -4.25 9.58 8.82
CA GLY A 24 -4.84 8.32 9.29
C GLY A 24 -4.42 7.11 8.47
N THR A 25 -4.37 7.27 7.15
CA THR A 25 -3.95 6.23 6.22
C THR A 25 -2.47 5.90 6.43
N VAL A 26 -1.62 6.93 6.56
CA VAL A 26 -0.19 6.72 6.83
C VAL A 26 0.02 6.05 8.19
N ALA A 27 -0.67 6.50 9.23
CA ALA A 27 -0.55 5.88 10.56
C ALA A 27 -0.95 4.40 10.53
N ASN A 28 -2.02 4.06 9.83
CA ASN A 28 -2.45 2.67 9.66
C ASN A 28 -1.39 1.84 8.93
N PHE A 29 -0.92 2.32 7.80
CA PHE A 29 0.10 1.63 7.01
C PHE A 29 1.39 1.41 7.80
N VAL A 30 1.88 2.45 8.46
CA VAL A 30 3.10 2.39 9.29
C VAL A 30 2.91 1.41 10.45
N GLY A 31 1.77 1.45 11.13
CA GLY A 31 1.47 0.53 12.23
C GLY A 31 1.45 -0.93 11.79
N LEU A 32 0.86 -1.23 10.64
CA LEU A 32 0.86 -2.57 10.07
C LEU A 32 2.27 -2.99 9.63
N ALA A 33 2.99 -2.12 8.93
CA ALA A 33 4.33 -2.44 8.42
C ALA A 33 5.33 -2.72 9.54
N THR A 34 5.27 -1.95 10.62
CA THR A 34 6.19 -2.08 11.76
C THR A 34 5.78 -3.16 12.76
N GLY A 35 4.54 -3.64 12.67
CA GLY A 35 4.02 -4.62 13.62
C GLY A 35 3.53 -4.03 14.94
N THR A 36 3.43 -2.70 15.04
CA THR A 36 2.94 -2.02 16.26
C THR A 36 1.42 -1.94 16.34
N LYS A 37 0.73 -2.17 15.23
CA LYS A 37 -0.72 -2.17 15.17
C LYS A 37 -1.25 -3.61 15.11
N GLU A 38 -2.18 -3.92 16.02
CA GLU A 38 -2.85 -5.22 16.04
C GLU A 38 -3.78 -5.37 14.84
N PHE A 39 -3.84 -6.57 14.29
CA PHE A 39 -4.76 -6.94 13.22
C PHE A 39 -5.26 -8.37 13.43
N THR A 40 -6.32 -8.74 12.74
CA THR A 40 -6.84 -10.11 12.75
C THR A 40 -6.26 -10.87 11.57
N ASP A 41 -5.53 -11.97 11.87
CA ASP A 41 -4.99 -12.84 10.84
C ASP A 41 -6.16 -13.63 10.21
N PRO A 42 -6.47 -13.45 8.91
CA PRO A 42 -7.59 -14.15 8.29
C PRO A 42 -7.38 -15.66 8.17
N LYS A 43 -6.15 -16.14 8.30
CA LYS A 43 -5.85 -17.58 8.24
C LYS A 43 -6.18 -18.30 9.56
N THR A 44 -6.12 -17.60 10.69
CA THR A 44 -6.31 -18.18 12.01
C THR A 44 -7.47 -17.58 12.76
N GLY A 45 -7.97 -16.40 12.39
CA GLY A 45 -8.98 -15.64 13.10
C GLY A 45 -8.48 -15.00 14.40
N LYS A 46 -7.18 -15.08 14.68
CA LYS A 46 -6.59 -14.55 15.90
C LYS A 46 -6.03 -13.14 15.68
N LYS A 47 -6.07 -12.35 16.76
CA LYS A 47 -5.44 -11.03 16.78
C LYS A 47 -3.94 -11.19 17.02
N VAL A 48 -3.14 -10.54 16.20
CA VAL A 48 -1.68 -10.61 16.24
C VAL A 48 -1.08 -9.23 16.00
N SER A 49 0.17 -9.04 16.44
CA SER A 49 0.97 -7.84 16.17
C SER A 49 2.31 -8.29 15.65
N ARG A 50 2.52 -8.14 14.34
CA ARG A 50 3.76 -8.46 13.66
C ARG A 50 3.85 -7.65 12.38
N ALA A 51 5.03 -7.62 11.74
CA ALA A 51 5.22 -6.96 10.45
C ALA A 51 4.27 -7.58 9.41
N TYR A 52 3.24 -6.83 9.04
CA TYR A 52 2.11 -7.33 8.25
C TYR A 52 2.49 -7.67 6.80
N TYR A 53 3.28 -6.79 6.18
CA TYR A 53 3.56 -6.88 4.74
C TYR A 53 4.70 -7.81 4.37
N ASP A 54 5.56 -8.19 5.32
CA ASP A 54 6.70 -9.05 5.04
C ASP A 54 6.23 -10.40 4.48
N GLY A 55 6.76 -10.76 3.31
CA GLY A 55 6.42 -12.00 2.64
C GLY A 55 5.14 -11.98 1.81
N LEU A 56 4.40 -10.88 1.78
CA LEU A 56 3.20 -10.75 0.95
C LEU A 56 3.58 -10.50 -0.51
N THR A 57 2.64 -10.74 -1.41
CA THR A 57 2.87 -10.63 -2.86
C THR A 57 2.16 -9.43 -3.47
N PHE A 58 2.61 -9.06 -4.67
CA PHE A 58 1.84 -8.23 -5.59
C PHE A 58 0.93 -9.16 -6.38
N HIS A 59 -0.27 -9.38 -5.87
CA HIS A 59 -1.20 -10.38 -6.42
C HIS A 59 -1.93 -9.92 -7.69
N ARG A 60 -1.91 -8.62 -7.98
CA ARG A 60 -2.58 -8.06 -9.15
C ARG A 60 -1.68 -7.01 -9.79
N VAL A 61 -1.23 -7.29 -11.01
CA VAL A 61 -0.37 -6.38 -11.77
C VAL A 61 -0.97 -6.20 -13.14
N ILE A 62 -1.27 -4.95 -13.51
CA ILE A 62 -1.80 -4.61 -14.82
C ILE A 62 -0.84 -3.58 -15.44
N ARG A 63 -0.18 -3.99 -16.54
CA ARG A 63 0.78 -3.15 -17.24
C ARG A 63 0.12 -1.84 -17.66
N ASP A 64 0.87 -0.74 -17.56
CA ASP A 64 0.44 0.62 -17.87
C ASP A 64 -0.69 1.13 -16.96
N PHE A 65 -1.01 0.39 -15.91
CA PHE A 65 -1.99 0.79 -14.90
C PHE A 65 -1.35 0.86 -13.51
N MET A 66 -1.14 -0.31 -12.85
CA MET A 66 -0.63 -0.31 -11.49
C MET A 66 -0.12 -1.70 -11.07
N ILE A 67 0.58 -1.73 -9.93
CA ILE A 67 0.89 -2.94 -9.18
C ILE A 67 0.15 -2.88 -7.85
N GLN A 68 -0.55 -3.95 -7.47
CA GLN A 68 -1.34 -4.01 -6.24
C GLN A 68 -0.90 -5.18 -5.37
N GLY A 69 -0.75 -4.91 -4.08
CA GLY A 69 -0.34 -5.91 -3.10
C GLY A 69 -0.88 -5.61 -1.71
N GLY A 70 -0.41 -6.38 -0.73
CA GLY A 70 -0.79 -6.18 0.66
C GLY A 70 -2.01 -6.98 1.11
N CYS A 71 -2.44 -7.98 0.32
CA CYS A 71 -3.47 -8.93 0.73
C CYS A 71 -2.82 -10.09 1.50
N PRO A 72 -3.21 -10.34 2.76
CA PRO A 72 -2.61 -11.42 3.55
C PRO A 72 -2.89 -12.82 3.02
N LEU A 73 -3.91 -12.97 2.18
CA LEU A 73 -4.24 -14.24 1.53
C LEU A 73 -3.66 -14.36 0.13
N GLY A 74 -3.12 -13.26 -0.43
CA GLY A 74 -2.58 -13.25 -1.78
C GLY A 74 -3.64 -13.36 -2.88
N THR A 75 -4.91 -13.18 -2.56
CA THR A 75 -6.04 -13.37 -3.48
C THR A 75 -6.79 -12.08 -3.85
N GLY A 76 -6.54 -11.01 -3.10
CA GLY A 76 -7.28 -9.76 -3.20
C GLY A 76 -8.49 -9.66 -2.29
N SER A 77 -8.89 -10.77 -1.65
CA SER A 77 -10.08 -10.83 -0.80
C SER A 77 -9.78 -10.69 0.70
N GLY A 78 -8.50 -10.73 1.09
CA GLY A 78 -8.10 -10.65 2.49
C GLY A 78 -7.77 -9.23 2.96
N GLY A 79 -7.81 -9.03 4.26
CA GLY A 79 -7.48 -7.76 4.89
C GLY A 79 -7.15 -7.92 6.37
N PRO A 80 -6.98 -6.82 7.09
CA PRO A 80 -6.54 -6.84 8.48
C PRO A 80 -7.68 -7.03 9.50
N GLY A 81 -8.91 -7.24 9.04
CA GLY A 81 -10.06 -7.41 9.91
C GLY A 81 -10.73 -6.09 10.32
N PHE A 82 -10.33 -4.98 9.76
CA PHE A 82 -10.93 -3.66 9.98
C PHE A 82 -10.78 -2.81 8.71
N THR A 83 -11.47 -1.67 8.68
CA THR A 83 -11.35 -0.70 7.59
C THR A 83 -10.98 0.67 8.15
N ILE A 84 -10.49 1.55 7.29
CA ILE A 84 -10.11 2.91 7.66
C ILE A 84 -10.87 3.92 6.80
N LYS A 85 -10.96 5.17 7.31
CA LYS A 85 -11.63 6.25 6.59
C LYS A 85 -10.82 6.68 5.37
N ASP A 86 -11.53 7.00 4.29
CA ASP A 86 -10.95 7.67 3.14
C ASP A 86 -10.49 9.09 3.53
N GLU A 87 -9.37 9.52 2.96
CA GLU A 87 -8.82 10.87 3.18
C GLU A 87 -8.57 11.50 1.81
N LEU A 88 -9.60 12.16 1.27
CA LEU A 88 -9.67 12.55 -0.15
C LEU A 88 -9.57 14.06 -0.40
N SER A 89 -9.50 14.88 0.66
CA SER A 89 -9.63 16.34 0.52
C SER A 89 -8.30 17.09 0.38
N GLY A 90 -7.18 16.43 0.60
CA GLY A 90 -5.86 17.07 0.58
C GLY A 90 -5.38 17.45 -0.81
N LYS A 91 -4.32 18.24 -0.86
CA LYS A 91 -3.75 18.75 -2.11
C LYS A 91 -2.99 17.71 -2.92
N LYS A 92 -2.55 16.62 -2.26
CA LYS A 92 -1.77 15.54 -2.88
C LYS A 92 -2.64 14.38 -3.37
N GLN A 93 -3.95 14.53 -3.38
CA GLN A 93 -4.92 13.50 -3.77
C GLN A 93 -5.06 13.39 -5.29
N VAL A 94 -3.95 13.15 -5.97
CA VAL A 94 -3.86 13.00 -7.43
C VAL A 94 -3.07 11.75 -7.75
N HIS A 95 -3.57 10.92 -8.67
CA HIS A 95 -2.91 9.69 -9.13
C HIS A 95 -2.04 10.00 -10.34
N LYS A 96 -0.73 10.06 -10.11
CA LYS A 96 0.31 10.27 -11.13
C LYS A 96 1.23 9.04 -11.15
N PRO A 97 2.16 8.93 -12.13
CA PRO A 97 3.11 7.82 -12.11
C PRO A 97 3.87 7.77 -10.79
N GLY A 98 3.90 6.61 -10.15
CA GLY A 98 4.55 6.41 -8.86
C GLY A 98 3.69 6.73 -7.64
N SER A 99 2.43 7.15 -7.80
CA SER A 99 1.54 7.37 -6.66
C SER A 99 1.27 6.07 -5.92
N LEU A 100 1.36 6.13 -4.58
CA LEU A 100 1.03 5.04 -3.67
C LEU A 100 -0.36 5.33 -3.09
N SER A 101 -1.31 4.45 -3.35
CA SER A 101 -2.72 4.69 -3.04
C SER A 101 -3.37 3.47 -2.40
N MET A 102 -4.42 3.69 -1.60
CA MET A 102 -5.15 2.60 -0.95
C MET A 102 -6.12 1.93 -1.90
N ALA A 103 -5.98 0.63 -2.05
CA ALA A 103 -6.98 -0.20 -2.70
C ALA A 103 -8.18 -0.38 -1.78
N LYS A 104 -9.36 -0.41 -2.35
CA LYS A 104 -10.62 -0.54 -1.61
C LYS A 104 -11.72 -1.03 -2.55
N THR A 105 -12.86 -1.41 -1.99
CA THR A 105 -14.07 -1.69 -2.78
C THR A 105 -14.73 -0.37 -3.21
N ALA A 106 -15.84 -0.45 -3.95
CA ALA A 106 -16.60 0.74 -4.33
C ALA A 106 -17.25 1.46 -3.13
N ALA A 107 -17.39 0.77 -1.99
CA ALA A 107 -17.96 1.38 -0.79
C ALA A 107 -17.02 2.42 -0.19
N PRO A 108 -17.56 3.53 0.35
CA PRO A 108 -16.75 4.49 1.11
C PRO A 108 -16.10 3.81 2.33
N ASP A 109 -14.91 4.29 2.71
CA ASP A 109 -14.22 3.87 3.92
C ASP A 109 -14.01 2.35 4.00
N SER A 110 -13.68 1.72 2.87
CA SER A 110 -13.49 0.26 2.77
C SER A 110 -12.03 -0.18 2.64
N GLY A 111 -11.07 0.75 2.65
CA GLY A 111 -9.65 0.42 2.64
C GLY A 111 -9.21 -0.24 3.95
N GLY A 112 -8.17 -1.08 3.89
CA GLY A 112 -7.63 -1.77 5.05
C GLY A 112 -6.12 -1.92 4.97
N SER A 113 -5.63 -2.87 4.16
CA SER A 113 -4.21 -3.12 4.03
C SER A 113 -3.70 -3.12 2.60
N GLN A 114 -4.56 -3.40 1.63
CA GLN A 114 -4.13 -3.47 0.24
C GLN A 114 -3.86 -2.09 -0.33
N PHE A 115 -2.82 -1.99 -1.12
CA PHE A 115 -2.39 -0.74 -1.76
C PHE A 115 -1.99 -1.01 -3.20
N PHE A 116 -1.87 0.07 -3.98
CA PHE A 116 -1.32 -0.02 -5.33
C PHE A 116 -0.37 1.14 -5.61
N ILE A 117 0.54 0.91 -6.55
CA ILE A 117 1.47 1.93 -7.05
C ILE A 117 1.19 2.09 -8.53
N CYS A 118 0.94 3.31 -8.97
CA CYS A 118 0.58 3.60 -10.36
C CYS A 118 1.78 3.50 -11.30
N HIS A 119 1.61 2.83 -12.44
CA HIS A 119 2.55 2.87 -13.55
C HIS A 119 2.44 4.21 -14.30
N THR A 120 1.22 4.65 -14.53
CA THR A 120 0.88 5.86 -15.28
C THR A 120 -0.15 6.66 -14.51
N ALA A 121 -0.42 7.89 -14.95
CA ALA A 121 -1.46 8.72 -14.35
C ALA A 121 -2.84 8.05 -14.49
N GLN A 122 -3.62 8.07 -13.40
CA GLN A 122 -4.95 7.47 -13.33
C GLN A 122 -5.96 8.48 -12.80
N PRO A 123 -6.31 9.52 -13.57
CA PRO A 123 -7.16 10.61 -13.07
C PRO A 123 -8.58 10.16 -12.69
N HIS A 124 -9.06 9.04 -13.25
CA HIS A 124 -10.37 8.49 -12.89
C HIS A 124 -10.44 7.98 -11.44
N LEU A 125 -9.29 7.78 -10.78
CA LEU A 125 -9.20 7.34 -9.39
C LEU A 125 -9.09 8.52 -8.40
N ASP A 126 -8.86 9.74 -8.90
CA ASP A 126 -8.67 10.90 -8.06
C ASP A 126 -9.92 11.15 -7.20
N ARG A 127 -9.69 11.41 -5.91
CA ARG A 127 -10.72 11.63 -4.90
C ARG A 127 -11.69 10.46 -4.71
N LYS A 128 -11.26 9.25 -5.10
CA LYS A 128 -11.96 7.98 -4.83
C LYS A 128 -11.11 7.04 -4.00
N HIS A 129 -9.80 7.04 -4.26
CA HIS A 129 -8.81 6.27 -3.48
C HIS A 129 -7.87 7.25 -2.79
N THR A 130 -7.50 6.97 -1.54
CA THR A 130 -6.59 7.81 -0.78
C THR A 130 -5.17 7.64 -1.26
N VAL A 131 -4.56 8.69 -1.81
CA VAL A 131 -3.13 8.73 -2.13
C VAL A 131 -2.38 9.08 -0.85
N PHE A 132 -1.50 8.18 -0.40
CA PHE A 132 -0.78 8.38 0.86
C PHE A 132 0.74 8.38 0.73
N GLY A 133 1.25 8.34 -0.49
CA GLY A 133 2.69 8.43 -0.74
C GLY A 133 3.01 8.48 -2.22
N GLU A 134 4.31 8.53 -2.51
CA GLU A 134 4.82 8.47 -3.89
C GLU A 134 6.20 7.87 -3.92
N VAL A 135 6.54 7.23 -5.05
CA VAL A 135 7.86 6.65 -5.29
C VAL A 135 8.89 7.78 -5.40
N VAL A 136 9.96 7.69 -4.60
CA VAL A 136 11.11 8.59 -4.67
C VAL A 136 12.35 7.88 -5.21
N SER A 137 12.37 6.54 -5.20
CA SER A 137 13.45 5.72 -5.75
C SER A 137 12.90 4.36 -6.14
N GLY A 138 13.37 3.81 -7.26
CA GLY A 138 13.02 2.46 -7.68
C GLY A 138 11.81 2.37 -8.60
N MET A 139 11.47 3.42 -9.34
CA MET A 139 10.36 3.35 -10.30
C MET A 139 10.64 2.30 -11.37
N GLU A 140 11.89 2.10 -11.77
CA GLU A 140 12.29 1.03 -12.69
C GLU A 140 11.97 -0.36 -12.13
N THR A 141 12.05 -0.54 -10.81
CA THR A 141 11.64 -1.78 -10.14
C THR A 141 10.12 -1.95 -10.20
N VAL A 142 9.36 -0.89 -9.95
CA VAL A 142 7.89 -0.91 -10.06
C VAL A 142 7.46 -1.44 -11.43
N LEU A 143 8.13 -0.97 -12.48
CA LEU A 143 7.82 -1.36 -13.86
C LEU A 143 8.21 -2.81 -14.19
N LYS A 144 9.10 -3.41 -13.40
CA LYS A 144 9.54 -4.80 -13.58
C LYS A 144 8.72 -5.81 -12.78
N ILE A 145 7.99 -5.37 -11.75
CA ILE A 145 7.21 -6.27 -10.91
C ILE A 145 6.10 -6.90 -11.73
N ALA A 146 5.98 -8.21 -11.57
CA ALA A 146 4.95 -9.03 -12.20
C ALA A 146 4.05 -9.66 -11.13
N SER A 147 2.88 -10.13 -11.54
CA SER A 147 1.94 -10.79 -10.63
C SER A 147 2.61 -11.98 -9.94
N GLY A 148 2.51 -12.04 -8.61
CA GLY A 148 3.14 -13.06 -7.79
C GLY A 148 4.52 -12.69 -7.26
N ASP A 149 5.11 -11.59 -7.70
CA ASP A 149 6.36 -11.11 -7.11
C ASP A 149 6.16 -10.74 -5.64
N LYS A 150 7.21 -10.86 -4.85
CA LYS A 150 7.14 -10.88 -3.39
C LYS A 150 7.78 -9.67 -2.76
N MET A 151 7.13 -9.14 -1.73
CA MET A 151 7.71 -8.17 -0.80
C MET A 151 8.46 -8.98 0.28
N ASN A 152 9.78 -9.10 0.16
CA ASN A 152 10.56 -9.86 1.13
C ASN A 152 10.59 -9.17 2.49
N ARG A 153 10.68 -7.84 2.46
CA ARG A 153 10.65 -7.01 3.67
C ARG A 153 10.06 -5.65 3.33
N VAL A 154 9.23 -5.15 4.24
CA VAL A 154 8.68 -3.79 4.17
C VAL A 154 8.99 -3.09 5.48
N TRP A 155 9.73 -1.99 5.43
CA TRP A 155 10.16 -1.30 6.65
C TRP A 155 10.11 0.21 6.50
N ILE A 156 10.06 0.90 7.63
CA ILE A 156 9.84 2.34 7.69
C ILE A 156 11.13 3.02 8.12
N GLU A 157 11.51 4.05 7.37
CA GLU A 157 12.65 4.91 7.67
C GLU A 157 12.14 6.28 8.13
N GLU A 158 12.68 6.78 9.24
CA GLU A 158 12.49 8.17 9.64
C GLU A 158 13.59 9.01 9.00
N VAL A 159 13.21 10.03 8.28
CA VAL A 159 14.15 10.90 7.56
C VAL A 159 14.18 12.30 8.18
#